data_457548d0e62db422b1c516e3b2d15533
#
_entry.id   457548d0e62db422b1c516e3b2d15533
#
_cell.length_a   1.000
_cell.length_b   1.000
_cell.length_c   1.000
_cell.angle_alpha   90.00
_cell.angle_beta   90.00
_cell.angle_gamma   90.00
#
_symmetry.space_group_name_H-M   'P 1'
#
loop_
_entity.id
_entity.type
_entity.pdbx_description
1 polymer ?
#
loop_
_entity_poly.entity_id
_entity_poly.type
_entity_poly.pdbx_seq_one_letter_code
_entity_poly.pdbx_strand_id
1 'polypeptide(L)'
;MSQSAEHIMPCHPLFREPEYKDMLAAKAAQFEDKSDMDQLEEVFQWTTSPEYKELNFKREALTINPAKACQPLGAVLCALGFKDTLPYVHGSQGCVAYFRSYFNRHFKEPIACVSDSMTEDAAVFGGHPNMNTGLQNATALYKPNIIAVSTTCMAEVIGDDLHAFITNAKKNGFIPMEAHTPSAHTPSFVGSHTTGYDNMMEGILRYFTLNEVHEKQVGSNGRINIIPGFETYLGNYRLLRRYMEAMGVGYTMLSDPSEVLDTPADGTYRMYAGGTTVEEIKDAPNAIDTLMVQPICMGTKTRKFIQDTWGQPATAIHPPMGLAWTDAFLMKVSELSGKPIPPSLELERGRLVDMMADSQAWLHGKKVSLYGDPDFVMGMCQFMMELGVEPLHVLIHNASKQVGKRLKKILDEHPFGQSAQLHIGRDLWHLRSLVFEERPDFMIGNSYGKFIQRDTRHKGEAYEVPLVRIGFPIFDRHHLHRCTTLGYEGGMYILTEVVNTLLAELDRKTMGYGTTDYNFDLIR
;
A
#
# COMPACT_ATOMS: atom_id res chain seq x y z
N MET A 1 9.01 -46.66 -15.70
CA MET A 1 10.14 -47.23 -14.93
C MET A 1 10.35 -46.34 -13.74
N SER A 2 9.86 -46.74 -12.59
CA SER A 2 9.99 -46.04 -11.32
C SER A 2 11.41 -46.26 -10.82
N GLN A 3 12.28 -45.26 -10.96
CA GLN A 3 13.41 -45.20 -10.05
C GLN A 3 12.81 -44.85 -8.69
N SER A 4 12.99 -45.78 -7.79
CA SER A 4 12.42 -45.79 -6.47
C SER A 4 12.78 -44.51 -5.71
N ALA A 5 11.80 -43.96 -5.00
CA ALA A 5 11.97 -42.85 -4.07
C ALA A 5 13.03 -43.10 -2.96
N GLU A 6 13.65 -44.29 -2.95
CA GLU A 6 14.68 -44.72 -2.00
C GLU A 6 16.03 -43.97 -2.13
N HIS A 7 16.23 -43.21 -3.21
CA HIS A 7 17.49 -42.47 -3.44
C HIS A 7 17.35 -40.96 -3.26
N ILE A 8 16.19 -40.46 -2.83
CA ILE A 8 16.05 -39.05 -2.49
C ILE A 8 16.46 -38.85 -1.03
N MET A 9 17.68 -38.39 -0.83
CA MET A 9 18.16 -38.04 0.51
C MET A 9 17.32 -36.88 1.06
N PRO A 10 16.70 -36.98 2.25
CA PRO A 10 16.01 -35.86 2.87
C PRO A 10 16.94 -34.66 3.00
N CYS A 11 16.51 -33.45 2.61
CA CYS A 11 17.33 -32.24 2.66
C CYS A 11 17.95 -31.99 4.05
N HIS A 12 17.21 -32.31 5.09
CA HIS A 12 17.64 -32.04 6.47
C HIS A 12 18.91 -32.78 6.93
N PRO A 13 19.15 -34.09 6.62
CA PRO A 13 20.45 -34.74 6.82
C PRO A 13 21.56 -34.14 5.97
N LEU A 14 21.29 -33.81 4.69
CA LEU A 14 22.27 -33.25 3.77
C LEU A 14 22.96 -32.00 4.33
N PHE A 15 22.21 -31.10 4.96
CA PHE A 15 22.77 -29.87 5.57
C PHE A 15 23.67 -30.12 6.78
N ARG A 16 23.69 -31.32 7.33
CA ARG A 16 24.53 -31.72 8.48
C ARG A 16 25.79 -32.45 8.06
N GLU A 17 25.86 -32.94 6.81
CA GLU A 17 27.02 -33.64 6.30
C GLU A 17 28.26 -32.73 6.28
N PRO A 18 29.44 -33.23 6.74
CA PRO A 18 30.68 -32.46 6.75
C PRO A 18 31.04 -31.92 5.35
N GLU A 19 30.93 -32.74 4.32
CA GLU A 19 31.24 -32.37 2.93
C GLU A 19 30.37 -31.22 2.44
N TYR A 20 29.10 -31.16 2.82
CA TYR A 20 28.21 -30.03 2.48
C TYR A 20 28.62 -28.75 3.21
N LYS A 21 29.02 -28.83 4.46
CA LYS A 21 29.52 -27.69 5.23
C LYS A 21 30.85 -27.18 4.66
N ASP A 22 31.74 -28.08 4.29
CA ASP A 22 33.02 -27.72 3.67
C ASP A 22 32.80 -27.07 2.29
N MET A 23 31.86 -27.58 1.49
CA MET A 23 31.46 -26.96 0.24
C MET A 23 30.87 -25.56 0.43
N LEU A 24 30.01 -25.37 1.45
CA LEU A 24 29.48 -24.04 1.78
C LEU A 24 30.57 -23.10 2.25
N ALA A 25 31.49 -23.56 3.11
CA ALA A 25 32.62 -22.77 3.58
C ALA A 25 33.54 -22.35 2.41
N ALA A 26 33.83 -23.27 1.48
CA ALA A 26 34.61 -22.97 0.29
C ALA A 26 33.89 -21.97 -0.64
N LYS A 27 32.58 -22.09 -0.82
CA LYS A 27 31.79 -21.12 -1.59
C LYS A 27 31.73 -19.76 -0.91
N ALA A 28 31.53 -19.72 0.41
CA ALA A 28 31.57 -18.48 1.17
C ALA A 28 32.93 -17.79 1.06
N ALA A 29 34.03 -18.56 1.16
CA ALA A 29 35.38 -18.03 1.02
C ALA A 29 35.68 -17.50 -0.40
N GLN A 30 35.01 -18.06 -1.43
CA GLN A 30 35.23 -17.67 -2.82
C GLN A 30 34.29 -16.54 -3.29
N PHE A 31 33.06 -16.49 -2.81
CA PHE A 31 32.02 -15.61 -3.34
C PHE A 31 31.46 -14.61 -2.33
N GLU A 32 31.70 -14.80 -1.05
CA GLU A 32 31.33 -13.86 0.01
C GLU A 32 32.58 -13.11 0.46
N ASP A 33 33.01 -12.12 -0.34
CA ASP A 33 34.03 -11.18 0.08
C ASP A 33 33.60 -10.53 1.40
N LYS A 34 34.43 -10.70 2.42
CA LYS A 34 34.27 -9.89 3.63
C LYS A 34 34.60 -8.47 3.24
N SER A 35 33.57 -7.62 3.26
CA SER A 35 33.76 -6.19 3.04
C SER A 35 34.88 -5.68 3.94
N ASP A 36 35.81 -4.95 3.36
CA ASP A 36 36.82 -4.23 4.12
C ASP A 36 36.11 -3.25 5.04
N MET A 37 36.25 -3.45 6.36
CA MET A 37 35.56 -2.65 7.36
C MET A 37 36.02 -1.18 7.35
N ASP A 38 37.29 -0.94 7.01
CA ASP A 38 37.82 0.42 6.92
C ASP A 38 37.24 1.14 5.70
N GLN A 39 37.14 0.44 4.57
CA GLN A 39 36.50 0.97 3.37
C GLN A 39 35.00 1.23 3.58
N LEU A 40 34.31 0.34 4.27
CA LEU A 40 32.89 0.56 4.63
C LEU A 40 32.72 1.78 5.53
N GLU A 41 33.61 1.96 6.49
CA GLU A 41 33.61 3.12 7.37
C GLU A 41 33.83 4.42 6.57
N GLU A 42 34.81 4.43 5.66
CA GLU A 42 35.07 5.57 4.79
C GLU A 42 33.84 5.93 3.93
N VAL A 43 33.20 4.92 3.31
CA VAL A 43 31.97 5.10 2.53
C VAL A 43 30.83 5.59 3.41
N PHE A 44 30.70 5.08 4.62
CA PHE A 44 29.68 5.54 5.57
C PHE A 44 29.89 7.00 5.94
N GLN A 45 31.10 7.41 6.34
CA GLN A 45 31.42 8.79 6.67
C GLN A 45 31.16 9.73 5.49
N TRP A 46 31.57 9.33 4.29
CA TRP A 46 31.30 10.08 3.08
C TRP A 46 29.79 10.24 2.82
N THR A 47 29.02 9.16 2.84
CA THR A 47 27.58 9.17 2.49
C THR A 47 26.68 9.81 3.54
N THR A 48 27.21 10.12 4.73
CA THR A 48 26.50 10.85 5.80
C THR A 48 26.95 12.31 5.92
N SER A 49 27.92 12.75 5.11
CA SER A 49 28.45 14.12 5.15
C SER A 49 27.47 15.14 4.53
N PRO A 50 27.56 16.43 4.93
CA PRO A 50 26.81 17.52 4.31
C PRO A 50 27.08 17.68 2.82
N GLU A 51 28.35 17.50 2.40
CA GLU A 51 28.76 17.58 1.00
C GLU A 51 28.10 16.52 0.16
N TYR A 52 28.01 15.28 0.67
CA TYR A 52 27.30 14.21 0.01
C TYR A 52 25.80 14.49 -0.09
N LYS A 53 25.18 15.03 0.94
CA LYS A 53 23.76 15.44 0.91
C LYS A 53 23.49 16.40 -0.25
N GLU A 54 24.33 17.42 -0.45
CA GLU A 54 24.17 18.36 -1.56
C GLU A 54 24.23 17.64 -2.92
N LEU A 55 25.19 16.72 -3.11
CA LEU A 55 25.30 15.91 -4.33
C LEU A 55 24.08 15.01 -4.52
N ASN A 56 23.63 14.34 -3.46
CA ASN A 56 22.46 13.46 -3.47
C ASN A 56 21.19 14.24 -3.89
N PHE A 57 21.02 15.48 -3.41
CA PHE A 57 19.86 16.30 -3.75
C PHE A 57 19.92 16.91 -5.17
N LYS A 58 21.11 17.04 -5.75
CA LYS A 58 21.31 17.42 -7.17
C LYS A 58 21.13 16.25 -8.13
N ARG A 59 21.06 15.02 -7.62
CA ARG A 59 20.91 13.80 -8.41
C ARG A 59 19.62 13.80 -9.22
N GLU A 60 19.76 13.58 -10.52
CA GLU A 60 18.65 13.43 -11.48
C GLU A 60 18.69 12.06 -12.16
N ALA A 61 17.57 11.61 -12.71
CA ALA A 61 17.41 10.38 -13.47
C ALA A 61 17.95 9.11 -12.80
N LEU A 62 18.13 9.11 -11.49
CA LEU A 62 18.59 7.99 -10.69
C LEU A 62 17.75 7.89 -9.42
N THR A 63 17.18 6.72 -9.16
CA THR A 63 16.44 6.41 -7.94
C THR A 63 17.18 5.34 -7.15
N ILE A 64 17.43 5.62 -5.88
CA ILE A 64 18.03 4.68 -4.92
C ILE A 64 17.01 4.46 -3.81
N ASN A 65 16.67 3.20 -3.51
CA ASN A 65 15.70 2.82 -2.49
C ASN A 65 14.33 3.53 -2.66
N PRO A 66 13.55 3.18 -3.71
CA PRO A 66 12.28 3.82 -4.01
C PRO A 66 11.23 3.52 -2.94
N ALA A 67 10.40 4.53 -2.63
CA ALA A 67 9.23 4.41 -1.75
C ALA A 67 7.92 4.33 -2.55
N LYS A 68 7.97 3.81 -3.78
CA LYS A 68 6.81 3.61 -4.66
C LYS A 68 6.96 2.34 -5.49
N ALA A 69 5.85 1.83 -6.01
CA ALA A 69 5.81 0.77 -7.02
C ALA A 69 5.21 1.30 -8.34
N CYS A 70 5.25 0.49 -9.39
CA CYS A 70 4.71 0.84 -10.71
C CYS A 70 3.19 0.60 -10.80
N GLN A 71 2.56 1.15 -11.86
CA GLN A 71 1.11 1.12 -12.05
C GLN A 71 0.48 -0.29 -12.02
N PRO A 72 1.00 -1.31 -12.70
CA PRO A 72 0.32 -2.62 -12.74
C PRO A 72 0.15 -3.26 -11.36
N LEU A 73 1.04 -2.99 -10.39
CA LEU A 73 0.86 -3.48 -9.02
C LEU A 73 -0.45 -2.93 -8.40
N GLY A 74 -0.74 -1.66 -8.60
CA GLY A 74 -1.98 -1.07 -8.11
C GLY A 74 -3.22 -1.60 -8.82
N ALA A 75 -3.12 -1.84 -10.14
CA ALA A 75 -4.19 -2.46 -10.91
C ALA A 75 -4.52 -3.87 -10.40
N VAL A 76 -3.51 -4.66 -10.05
CA VAL A 76 -3.69 -6.00 -9.45
C VAL A 76 -4.44 -5.90 -8.12
N LEU A 77 -4.07 -4.99 -7.21
CA LEU A 77 -4.77 -4.82 -5.94
C LEU A 77 -6.23 -4.41 -6.15
N CYS A 78 -6.49 -3.47 -7.05
CA CYS A 78 -7.85 -3.06 -7.39
C CYS A 78 -8.70 -4.24 -7.88
N ALA A 79 -8.15 -5.03 -8.80
CA ALA A 79 -8.84 -6.19 -9.37
C ALA A 79 -9.16 -7.28 -8.34
N LEU A 80 -8.26 -7.54 -7.39
CA LEU A 80 -8.45 -8.52 -6.31
C LEU A 80 -9.64 -8.18 -5.40
N GLY A 81 -10.08 -6.93 -5.34
CA GLY A 81 -11.22 -6.52 -4.54
C GLY A 81 -12.59 -6.80 -5.18
N PHE A 82 -12.64 -7.35 -6.38
CA PHE A 82 -13.88 -7.75 -7.05
C PHE A 82 -14.04 -9.27 -7.03
N LYS A 83 -15.26 -9.73 -6.77
CA LYS A 83 -15.56 -11.14 -6.57
C LYS A 83 -15.22 -11.97 -7.82
N ASP A 84 -14.62 -13.15 -7.59
CA ASP A 84 -14.27 -14.12 -8.63
C ASP A 84 -13.41 -13.52 -9.77
N THR A 85 -12.53 -12.56 -9.42
CA THR A 85 -11.69 -11.85 -10.38
C THR A 85 -10.27 -12.39 -10.38
N LEU A 86 -9.76 -12.73 -11.57
CA LEU A 86 -8.36 -13.05 -11.81
C LEU A 86 -7.65 -11.83 -12.41
N PRO A 87 -6.73 -11.19 -11.68
CA PRO A 87 -5.82 -10.20 -12.28
C PRO A 87 -4.92 -10.86 -13.33
N TYR A 88 -4.98 -10.35 -14.54
CA TYR A 88 -4.21 -10.79 -15.69
C TYR A 88 -3.31 -9.67 -16.19
N VAL A 89 -2.02 -9.94 -16.29
CA VAL A 89 -1.04 -8.92 -16.67
C VAL A 89 -0.46 -9.27 -18.04
N HIS A 90 -0.80 -8.47 -19.04
CA HIS A 90 -0.24 -8.57 -20.38
C HIS A 90 1.16 -7.98 -20.42
N GLY A 91 2.16 -8.85 -20.56
CA GLY A 91 3.56 -8.43 -20.57
C GLY A 91 4.53 -9.41 -19.93
N SER A 92 5.60 -8.89 -19.36
CA SER A 92 6.69 -9.68 -18.79
C SER A 92 6.28 -10.46 -17.53
N GLN A 93 6.61 -11.74 -17.50
CA GLN A 93 6.43 -12.62 -16.32
C GLN A 93 7.18 -12.12 -15.08
N GLY A 94 8.32 -11.46 -15.25
CA GLY A 94 9.11 -10.89 -14.15
C GLY A 94 8.34 -9.83 -13.37
N CYS A 95 7.50 -9.03 -14.03
CA CYS A 95 6.65 -8.05 -13.38
C CYS A 95 5.65 -8.71 -12.44
N VAL A 96 4.98 -9.78 -12.88
CA VAL A 96 4.01 -10.51 -12.05
C VAL A 96 4.69 -11.22 -10.88
N ALA A 97 5.86 -11.84 -11.10
CA ALA A 97 6.64 -12.44 -10.02
C ALA A 97 6.99 -11.40 -8.95
N TYR A 98 7.35 -10.18 -9.36
CA TYR A 98 7.64 -9.08 -8.46
C TYR A 98 6.40 -8.60 -7.70
N PHE A 99 5.24 -8.41 -8.36
CA PHE A 99 3.99 -8.01 -7.70
C PHE A 99 3.54 -9.05 -6.68
N ARG A 100 3.59 -10.33 -7.05
CA ARG A 100 3.29 -11.43 -6.12
C ARG A 100 4.22 -11.40 -4.92
N SER A 101 5.53 -11.20 -5.12
CA SER A 101 6.50 -11.11 -4.03
C SER A 101 6.19 -9.94 -3.08
N TYR A 102 5.82 -8.78 -3.61
CA TYR A 102 5.44 -7.61 -2.79
C TYR A 102 4.23 -7.90 -1.91
N PHE A 103 3.15 -8.38 -2.52
CA PHE A 103 1.91 -8.67 -1.82
C PHE A 103 2.04 -9.87 -0.87
N ASN A 104 2.66 -10.98 -1.30
CA ASN A 104 2.86 -12.15 -0.45
C ASN A 104 3.67 -11.80 0.81
N ARG A 105 4.65 -10.92 0.67
CA ARG A 105 5.46 -10.47 1.82
C ARG A 105 4.71 -9.52 2.73
N HIS A 106 3.75 -8.75 2.22
CA HIS A 106 2.92 -7.84 3.00
C HIS A 106 1.75 -8.58 3.67
N PHE A 107 0.91 -9.24 2.87
CA PHE A 107 -0.30 -9.93 3.34
C PHE A 107 -0.03 -11.30 3.96
N LYS A 108 1.15 -11.90 3.73
CA LYS A 108 1.51 -13.27 4.14
C LYS A 108 0.62 -14.34 3.49
N GLU A 109 -0.01 -14.00 2.37
CA GLU A 109 -0.92 -14.85 1.61
C GLU A 109 -0.46 -14.97 0.16
N PRO A 110 -0.67 -16.13 -0.50
CA PRO A 110 -0.41 -16.27 -1.92
C PRO A 110 -1.40 -15.44 -2.73
N ILE A 111 -0.88 -14.62 -3.64
CA ILE A 111 -1.71 -13.74 -4.49
C ILE A 111 -2.00 -14.44 -5.81
N ALA A 112 -3.28 -14.55 -6.16
CA ALA A 112 -3.71 -14.98 -7.47
C ALA A 112 -3.49 -13.85 -8.48
N CYS A 113 -2.49 -14.00 -9.35
CA CYS A 113 -2.20 -13.08 -10.44
C CYS A 113 -1.38 -13.82 -11.49
N VAL A 114 -1.72 -13.67 -12.76
CA VAL A 114 -1.10 -14.37 -13.89
C VAL A 114 -0.55 -13.41 -14.94
N SER A 115 0.39 -13.89 -15.76
CA SER A 115 0.94 -13.19 -16.93
C SER A 115 0.89 -14.11 -18.14
N ASP A 116 0.78 -13.53 -19.32
CA ASP A 116 0.95 -14.23 -20.60
C ASP A 116 2.43 -14.39 -21.03
N SER A 117 3.36 -14.03 -20.16
CA SER A 117 4.79 -14.32 -20.27
C SER A 117 5.40 -13.87 -21.61
N MET A 118 5.20 -12.61 -21.98
CA MET A 118 5.83 -12.05 -23.18
C MET A 118 7.35 -12.15 -23.11
N THR A 119 7.93 -12.69 -24.18
CA THR A 119 9.38 -12.88 -24.39
C THR A 119 9.92 -11.91 -25.45
N GLU A 120 11.19 -12.08 -25.84
CA GLU A 120 11.85 -11.27 -26.85
C GLU A 120 11.11 -11.29 -28.20
N ASP A 121 10.57 -12.44 -28.61
CA ASP A 121 9.81 -12.58 -29.85
C ASP A 121 8.54 -11.69 -29.81
N ALA A 122 7.83 -11.69 -28.69
CA ALA A 122 6.67 -10.84 -28.50
C ALA A 122 7.03 -9.34 -28.48
N ALA A 123 8.22 -8.98 -27.99
CA ALA A 123 8.70 -7.61 -28.04
C ALA A 123 8.95 -7.09 -29.47
N VAL A 124 9.18 -8.00 -30.42
CA VAL A 124 9.43 -7.67 -31.84
C VAL A 124 8.15 -7.79 -32.67
N PHE A 125 7.37 -8.84 -32.47
CA PHE A 125 6.21 -9.19 -33.32
C PHE A 125 4.85 -8.87 -32.70
N GLY A 126 4.82 -8.33 -31.46
CA GLY A 126 3.61 -8.06 -30.70
C GLY A 126 3.13 -9.23 -29.84
N GLY A 127 2.42 -8.93 -28.76
CA GLY A 127 1.97 -9.90 -27.76
C GLY A 127 0.66 -10.62 -28.07
N HIS A 128 0.06 -10.45 -29.25
CA HIS A 128 -1.25 -11.02 -29.58
C HIS A 128 -1.33 -12.56 -29.43
N PRO A 129 -0.34 -13.37 -29.89
CA PRO A 129 -0.37 -14.83 -29.67
C PRO A 129 -0.31 -15.20 -28.18
N ASN A 130 0.51 -14.47 -27.40
CA ASN A 130 0.64 -14.67 -25.96
C ASN A 130 -0.68 -14.39 -25.25
N MET A 131 -1.36 -13.29 -25.60
CA MET A 131 -2.67 -12.92 -25.06
C MET A 131 -3.71 -14.01 -25.32
N ASN A 132 -3.83 -14.53 -26.56
CA ASN A 132 -4.80 -15.56 -26.91
C ASN A 132 -4.57 -16.84 -26.08
N THR A 133 -3.35 -17.35 -26.08
CA THR A 133 -2.99 -18.56 -25.33
C THR A 133 -3.11 -18.35 -23.83
N GLY A 134 -2.67 -17.20 -23.33
CA GLY A 134 -2.72 -16.84 -21.92
C GLY A 134 -4.17 -16.74 -21.41
N LEU A 135 -5.05 -16.06 -22.14
CA LEU A 135 -6.47 -15.94 -21.77
C LEU A 135 -7.17 -17.30 -21.81
N GLN A 136 -6.89 -18.14 -22.82
CA GLN A 136 -7.43 -19.49 -22.91
C GLN A 136 -7.03 -20.32 -21.68
N ASN A 137 -5.74 -20.33 -21.36
CA ASN A 137 -5.21 -21.06 -20.20
C ASN A 137 -5.77 -20.51 -18.88
N ALA A 138 -5.84 -19.20 -18.72
CA ALA A 138 -6.40 -18.55 -17.53
C ALA A 138 -7.86 -18.98 -17.30
N THR A 139 -8.67 -18.94 -18.36
CA THR A 139 -10.08 -19.37 -18.31
C THR A 139 -10.22 -20.84 -17.97
N ALA A 140 -9.43 -21.72 -18.60
CA ALA A 140 -9.51 -23.16 -18.39
C ALA A 140 -9.07 -23.60 -16.98
N LEU A 141 -7.98 -23.00 -16.48
CA LEU A 141 -7.35 -23.42 -15.21
C LEU A 141 -8.01 -22.78 -13.98
N TYR A 142 -8.36 -21.49 -14.06
CA TYR A 142 -8.84 -20.73 -12.91
C TYR A 142 -10.35 -20.54 -12.88
N LYS A 143 -11.01 -20.64 -14.03
CA LYS A 143 -12.47 -20.45 -14.20
C LYS A 143 -13.00 -19.17 -13.53
N PRO A 144 -12.35 -18.02 -13.74
CA PRO A 144 -12.77 -16.78 -13.12
C PRO A 144 -14.06 -16.25 -13.76
N ASN A 145 -14.85 -15.51 -12.98
CA ASN A 145 -15.97 -14.76 -13.54
C ASN A 145 -15.48 -13.50 -14.28
N ILE A 146 -14.43 -12.86 -13.74
CA ILE A 146 -13.83 -11.66 -14.31
C ILE A 146 -12.34 -11.90 -14.55
N ILE A 147 -11.83 -11.57 -15.72
CA ILE A 147 -10.41 -11.48 -16.02
C ILE A 147 -10.07 -10.00 -16.19
N ALA A 148 -9.49 -9.39 -15.17
CA ALA A 148 -9.10 -7.98 -15.19
C ALA A 148 -7.69 -7.83 -15.82
N VAL A 149 -7.66 -7.30 -17.05
CA VAL A 149 -6.44 -7.23 -17.85
C VAL A 149 -5.73 -5.89 -17.65
N SER A 150 -4.46 -5.94 -17.27
CA SER A 150 -3.57 -4.77 -17.19
C SER A 150 -2.31 -4.98 -18.02
N THR A 151 -1.57 -3.91 -18.32
CA THR A 151 -0.36 -3.95 -19.14
C THR A 151 0.91 -3.76 -18.31
N THR A 152 2.03 -4.26 -18.84
CA THR A 152 3.37 -3.84 -18.36
C THR A 152 3.98 -2.80 -19.31
N CYS A 153 5.14 -2.25 -18.92
CA CYS A 153 5.86 -1.30 -19.79
C CYS A 153 6.25 -1.90 -21.16
N MET A 154 6.49 -3.21 -21.23
CA MET A 154 6.80 -3.87 -22.52
C MET A 154 5.62 -3.75 -23.49
N ALA A 155 4.42 -4.17 -23.09
CA ALA A 155 3.22 -4.09 -23.93
C ALA A 155 2.88 -2.64 -24.34
N GLU A 156 3.06 -1.68 -23.42
CA GLU A 156 2.81 -0.27 -23.69
C GLU A 156 3.82 0.35 -24.68
N VAL A 157 5.10 -0.02 -24.59
CA VAL A 157 6.15 0.51 -25.48
C VAL A 157 6.01 -0.03 -26.90
N ILE A 158 5.64 -1.31 -27.07
CA ILE A 158 5.40 -1.89 -28.41
C ILE A 158 4.05 -1.48 -29.00
N GLY A 159 3.14 -0.91 -28.17
CA GLY A 159 1.86 -0.40 -28.62
C GLY A 159 0.79 -1.47 -28.85
N ASP A 160 0.78 -2.54 -28.05
CA ASP A 160 -0.23 -3.58 -28.10
C ASP A 160 -1.64 -3.04 -27.83
N ASP A 161 -2.60 -3.34 -28.69
CA ASP A 161 -3.99 -2.95 -28.56
C ASP A 161 -4.80 -3.98 -27.76
N LEU A 162 -4.91 -3.75 -26.45
CA LEU A 162 -5.64 -4.63 -25.53
C LEU A 162 -7.08 -4.90 -25.99
N HIS A 163 -7.80 -3.86 -26.46
CA HIS A 163 -9.19 -4.00 -26.82
C HIS A 163 -9.34 -4.89 -28.06
N ALA A 164 -8.50 -4.68 -29.07
CA ALA A 164 -8.49 -5.50 -30.25
C ALA A 164 -8.10 -6.95 -29.93
N PHE A 165 -7.10 -7.16 -29.07
CA PHE A 165 -6.64 -8.51 -28.69
C PHE A 165 -7.71 -9.29 -27.94
N ILE A 166 -8.33 -8.69 -26.94
CA ILE A 166 -9.44 -9.31 -26.17
C ILE A 166 -10.63 -9.61 -27.08
N THR A 167 -11.00 -8.66 -27.95
CA THR A 167 -12.10 -8.86 -28.91
C THR A 167 -11.82 -10.00 -29.86
N ASN A 168 -10.59 -10.11 -30.37
CA ASN A 168 -10.16 -11.20 -31.25
C ASN A 168 -10.14 -12.55 -30.50
N ALA A 169 -9.68 -12.58 -29.26
CA ALA A 169 -9.69 -13.79 -28.43
C ALA A 169 -11.13 -14.33 -28.25
N LYS A 170 -12.10 -13.47 -28.03
CA LYS A 170 -13.53 -13.83 -27.97
C LYS A 170 -14.05 -14.34 -29.30
N LYS A 171 -13.85 -13.59 -30.40
CA LYS A 171 -14.32 -13.95 -31.75
C LYS A 171 -13.75 -15.28 -32.23
N ASN A 172 -12.50 -15.57 -31.90
CA ASN A 172 -11.81 -16.80 -32.31
C ASN A 172 -12.02 -17.97 -31.34
N GLY A 173 -12.86 -17.79 -30.29
CA GLY A 173 -13.22 -18.85 -29.35
C GLY A 173 -12.13 -19.25 -28.36
N PHE A 174 -11.09 -18.44 -28.17
CA PHE A 174 -10.08 -18.68 -27.12
C PHE A 174 -10.67 -18.51 -25.71
N ILE A 175 -11.63 -17.58 -25.57
CA ILE A 175 -12.43 -17.41 -24.35
C ILE A 175 -13.91 -17.27 -24.71
N PRO A 176 -14.84 -17.59 -23.80
CA PRO A 176 -16.28 -17.41 -24.03
C PRO A 176 -16.63 -15.96 -24.37
N MET A 177 -17.65 -15.77 -25.25
CA MET A 177 -18.12 -14.44 -25.60
C MET A 177 -18.65 -13.65 -24.40
N GLU A 178 -19.28 -14.35 -23.46
CA GLU A 178 -19.83 -13.81 -22.21
C GLU A 178 -18.78 -13.55 -21.12
N ALA A 179 -17.53 -13.97 -21.29
CA ALA A 179 -16.45 -13.74 -20.32
C ALA A 179 -16.26 -12.24 -20.05
N HIS A 180 -16.25 -11.85 -18.79
CA HIS A 180 -16.02 -10.48 -18.39
C HIS A 180 -14.52 -10.16 -18.39
N THR A 181 -14.13 -9.22 -19.25
CA THR A 181 -12.71 -8.86 -19.48
C THR A 181 -12.47 -7.35 -19.42
N PRO A 182 -12.74 -6.70 -18.27
CA PRO A 182 -12.36 -5.30 -18.11
C PRO A 182 -10.86 -5.12 -18.29
N SER A 183 -10.44 -3.97 -18.81
CA SER A 183 -9.01 -3.72 -19.06
C SER A 183 -8.61 -2.30 -18.72
N ALA A 184 -7.33 -2.14 -18.40
CA ALA A 184 -6.71 -0.85 -18.13
C ALA A 184 -5.27 -0.81 -18.63
N HIS A 185 -4.91 0.30 -19.29
CA HIS A 185 -3.52 0.61 -19.61
C HIS A 185 -2.77 1.08 -18.36
N THR A 186 -1.65 0.43 -18.05
CA THR A 186 -0.87 0.67 -16.83
C THR A 186 0.63 0.81 -17.12
N PRO A 187 1.05 1.83 -17.90
CA PRO A 187 2.45 2.06 -18.25
C PRO A 187 3.30 2.30 -16.99
N SER A 188 4.38 1.52 -16.83
CA SER A 188 5.21 1.57 -15.63
C SER A 188 6.14 2.79 -15.57
N PHE A 189 6.34 3.49 -16.69
CA PHE A 189 7.24 4.64 -16.80
C PHE A 189 6.60 5.99 -16.43
N VAL A 190 5.28 6.01 -16.15
CA VAL A 190 4.55 7.18 -15.64
C VAL A 190 3.71 6.81 -14.43
N GLY A 191 3.44 7.77 -13.55
CA GLY A 191 2.64 7.55 -12.35
C GLY A 191 3.24 6.57 -11.35
N SER A 192 2.39 5.89 -10.61
CA SER A 192 2.75 4.89 -9.61
C SER A 192 1.63 3.85 -9.43
N HIS A 193 1.77 2.95 -8.47
CA HIS A 193 0.73 1.99 -8.09
C HIS A 193 -0.61 2.65 -7.76
N THR A 194 -0.62 3.85 -7.16
CA THR A 194 -1.87 4.59 -6.91
C THR A 194 -2.58 4.98 -8.20
N THR A 195 -1.82 5.42 -9.22
CA THR A 195 -2.37 5.71 -10.56
C THR A 195 -2.93 4.44 -11.23
N GLY A 196 -2.21 3.32 -11.09
CA GLY A 196 -2.66 2.04 -11.64
C GLY A 196 -3.93 1.52 -11.01
N TYR A 197 -4.11 1.76 -9.70
CA TYR A 197 -5.36 1.46 -9.00
C TYR A 197 -6.53 2.26 -9.59
N ASP A 198 -6.37 3.58 -9.77
CA ASP A 198 -7.37 4.46 -10.38
C ASP A 198 -7.73 4.05 -11.81
N ASN A 199 -6.70 3.70 -12.62
CA ASN A 199 -6.91 3.24 -14.01
C ASN A 199 -7.73 1.93 -14.06
N MET A 200 -7.42 0.96 -13.20
CA MET A 200 -8.16 -0.31 -13.18
C MET A 200 -9.56 -0.15 -12.61
N MET A 201 -9.75 0.67 -11.59
CA MET A 201 -11.07 0.98 -11.05
C MET A 201 -11.96 1.58 -12.14
N GLU A 202 -11.48 2.59 -12.85
CA GLU A 202 -12.20 3.19 -13.97
C GLU A 202 -12.51 2.16 -15.07
N GLY A 203 -11.52 1.31 -15.43
CA GLY A 203 -11.71 0.26 -16.43
C GLY A 203 -12.80 -0.75 -16.07
N ILE A 204 -12.85 -1.20 -14.82
CA ILE A 204 -13.88 -2.13 -14.31
C ILE A 204 -15.26 -1.44 -14.29
N LEU A 205 -15.35 -0.26 -13.70
CA LEU A 205 -16.62 0.47 -13.63
C LEU A 205 -17.17 0.79 -15.03
N ARG A 206 -16.33 1.25 -15.94
CA ARG A 206 -16.69 1.51 -17.34
C ARG A 206 -17.20 0.25 -18.02
N TYR A 207 -16.49 -0.87 -17.86
CA TYR A 207 -16.87 -2.13 -18.51
C TYR A 207 -18.27 -2.59 -18.14
N PHE A 208 -18.63 -2.51 -16.86
CA PHE A 208 -19.92 -3.03 -16.39
C PHE A 208 -21.06 -2.02 -16.45
N THR A 209 -20.80 -0.71 -16.56
CA THR A 209 -21.85 0.30 -16.41
C THR A 209 -22.04 1.23 -17.60
N LEU A 210 -21.08 1.29 -18.54
CA LEU A 210 -21.16 2.27 -19.64
C LEU A 210 -22.42 2.15 -20.50
N ASN A 211 -22.84 0.94 -20.82
CA ASN A 211 -24.00 0.69 -21.72
C ASN A 211 -25.33 0.67 -20.97
N GLU A 212 -25.32 0.72 -19.64
CA GLU A 212 -26.54 0.62 -18.82
C GLU A 212 -26.95 1.96 -18.20
N VAL A 213 -26.27 3.06 -18.56
CA VAL A 213 -26.47 4.40 -17.95
C VAL A 213 -27.86 4.99 -18.17
N HIS A 214 -28.57 4.61 -19.21
CA HIS A 214 -29.86 5.19 -19.56
C HIS A 214 -31.03 4.77 -18.63
N GLU A 215 -30.85 3.72 -17.83
CA GLU A 215 -31.89 3.19 -16.93
C GLU A 215 -31.66 3.59 -15.46
N LYS A 216 -30.62 4.41 -15.16
CA LYS A 216 -30.15 4.66 -13.80
C LYS A 216 -30.68 5.94 -13.21
N GLN A 217 -30.99 5.88 -11.92
CA GLN A 217 -31.46 7.03 -11.14
C GLN A 217 -30.61 7.21 -9.89
N VAL A 218 -29.79 8.25 -9.87
CA VAL A 218 -28.95 8.61 -8.72
C VAL A 218 -29.78 8.74 -7.44
N GLY A 219 -29.35 8.08 -6.37
CA GLY A 219 -30.00 8.06 -5.08
C GLY A 219 -31.14 7.04 -4.94
N SER A 220 -31.53 6.32 -6.02
CA SER A 220 -32.69 5.43 -5.98
C SER A 220 -32.52 4.19 -5.09
N ASN A 221 -31.28 3.70 -4.89
CA ASN A 221 -31.03 2.56 -4.00
C ASN A 221 -30.77 2.94 -2.54
N GLY A 222 -30.68 4.24 -2.23
CA GLY A 222 -30.47 4.74 -0.86
C GLY A 222 -29.10 4.38 -0.25
N ARG A 223 -28.15 3.91 -1.06
CA ARG A 223 -26.82 3.48 -0.61
C ARG A 223 -25.77 4.56 -0.84
N ILE A 224 -24.63 4.40 -0.20
CA ILE A 224 -23.41 5.19 -0.43
C ILE A 224 -22.34 4.24 -0.95
N ASN A 225 -21.75 4.57 -2.09
CA ASN A 225 -20.55 3.85 -2.53
C ASN A 225 -19.32 4.34 -1.78
N ILE A 226 -18.42 3.42 -1.48
CA ILE A 226 -17.12 3.73 -0.86
C ILE A 226 -16.03 3.16 -1.75
N ILE A 227 -15.10 4.00 -2.19
CA ILE A 227 -13.85 3.59 -2.85
C ILE A 227 -12.70 3.89 -1.88
N PRO A 228 -12.12 2.85 -1.26
CA PRO A 228 -11.02 3.03 -0.30
C PRO A 228 -9.73 3.60 -0.93
N GLY A 229 -9.51 3.33 -2.23
CA GLY A 229 -8.26 3.64 -2.92
C GLY A 229 -7.22 2.53 -2.77
N PHE A 230 -5.94 2.83 -2.98
CA PHE A 230 -4.86 1.86 -2.78
C PHE A 230 -4.65 1.62 -1.28
N GLU A 231 -5.56 0.85 -0.70
CA GLU A 231 -5.54 0.51 0.73
C GLU A 231 -5.00 -0.92 0.92
N THR A 232 -4.04 -1.09 1.81
CA THR A 232 -3.37 -2.37 2.05
C THR A 232 -3.56 -2.93 3.45
N TYR A 233 -4.27 -2.20 4.31
CA TYR A 233 -4.67 -2.69 5.62
C TYR A 233 -6.09 -3.25 5.55
N LEU A 234 -6.22 -4.57 5.62
CA LEU A 234 -7.51 -5.26 5.54
C LEU A 234 -8.45 -4.88 6.70
N GLY A 235 -7.86 -4.54 7.85
CA GLY A 235 -8.58 -3.97 8.97
C GLY A 235 -9.31 -2.67 8.64
N ASN A 236 -8.77 -1.87 7.72
CA ASN A 236 -9.39 -0.60 7.31
C ASN A 236 -10.71 -0.82 6.56
N TYR A 237 -10.78 -1.82 5.68
CA TYR A 237 -12.04 -2.20 5.01
C TYR A 237 -13.10 -2.65 6.02
N ARG A 238 -12.68 -3.48 6.99
CA ARG A 238 -13.57 -3.97 8.06
C ARG A 238 -14.05 -2.84 8.94
N LEU A 239 -13.21 -1.87 9.23
CA LEU A 239 -13.60 -0.68 10.00
C LEU A 239 -14.63 0.17 9.24
N LEU A 240 -14.38 0.47 7.97
CA LEU A 240 -15.32 1.27 7.16
C LEU A 240 -16.69 0.59 7.09
N ARG A 241 -16.75 -0.72 6.89
CA ARG A 241 -18.00 -1.49 6.96
C ARG A 241 -18.68 -1.36 8.31
N ARG A 242 -17.92 -1.58 9.39
CA ARG A 242 -18.43 -1.45 10.77
C ARG A 242 -19.03 -0.07 11.05
N TYR A 243 -18.41 0.99 10.54
CA TYR A 243 -18.93 2.34 10.73
C TYR A 243 -20.25 2.55 9.98
N MET A 244 -20.34 2.11 8.72
CA MET A 244 -21.58 2.19 7.95
C MET A 244 -22.71 1.38 8.60
N GLU A 245 -22.41 0.17 9.06
CA GLU A 245 -23.35 -0.71 9.76
C GLU A 245 -23.81 -0.11 11.10
N ALA A 246 -22.87 0.44 11.89
CA ALA A 246 -23.21 1.09 13.17
C ALA A 246 -24.13 2.30 12.97
N MET A 247 -23.96 3.05 11.88
CA MET A 247 -24.83 4.18 11.51
C MET A 247 -26.14 3.74 10.83
N GLY A 248 -26.31 2.44 10.55
CA GLY A 248 -27.49 1.93 9.84
C GLY A 248 -27.59 2.43 8.40
N VAL A 249 -26.47 2.70 7.75
CA VAL A 249 -26.38 3.22 6.37
C VAL A 249 -26.10 2.08 5.41
N GLY A 250 -26.90 1.96 4.35
CA GLY A 250 -26.63 1.06 3.24
C GLY A 250 -25.39 1.51 2.47
N TYR A 251 -24.52 0.59 2.14
CA TYR A 251 -23.28 0.92 1.43
C TYR A 251 -22.90 -0.14 0.38
N THR A 252 -22.06 0.25 -0.56
CA THR A 252 -21.36 -0.65 -1.47
C THR A 252 -19.88 -0.32 -1.43
N MET A 253 -19.06 -1.29 -1.02
CA MET A 253 -17.60 -1.13 -1.05
C MET A 253 -17.12 -1.51 -2.46
N LEU A 254 -16.63 -0.54 -3.24
CA LEU A 254 -16.09 -0.78 -4.57
C LEU A 254 -14.61 -1.13 -4.46
N SER A 255 -14.29 -2.38 -4.79
CA SER A 255 -13.04 -3.09 -4.55
C SER A 255 -12.78 -3.35 -3.06
N ASP A 256 -13.20 -4.52 -2.60
CA ASP A 256 -12.96 -5.00 -1.22
C ASP A 256 -12.16 -6.31 -1.22
N PRO A 257 -10.82 -6.26 -1.12
CA PRO A 257 -9.98 -7.46 -1.08
C PRO A 257 -9.87 -8.09 0.32
N SER A 258 -10.56 -7.56 1.34
CA SER A 258 -10.29 -7.93 2.73
C SER A 258 -10.53 -9.41 3.04
N GLU A 259 -11.56 -10.00 2.47
CA GLU A 259 -11.83 -11.43 2.63
C GLU A 259 -11.06 -12.29 1.60
N VAL A 260 -10.76 -11.76 0.42
CA VAL A 260 -9.93 -12.44 -0.61
C VAL A 260 -8.53 -12.72 -0.07
N LEU A 261 -7.97 -11.77 0.68
CA LEU A 261 -6.59 -11.79 1.18
C LEU A 261 -6.46 -12.24 2.65
N ASP A 262 -7.57 -12.56 3.32
CA ASP A 262 -7.55 -12.94 4.74
C ASP A 262 -8.71 -13.91 5.11
N THR A 263 -9.07 -14.81 4.19
CA THR A 263 -10.03 -15.86 4.48
C THR A 263 -9.43 -16.87 5.45
N PRO A 264 -10.14 -17.24 6.53
CA PRO A 264 -9.68 -18.26 7.46
C PRO A 264 -9.42 -19.60 6.77
N ALA A 265 -8.29 -20.24 7.08
CA ALA A 265 -7.94 -21.55 6.55
C ALA A 265 -8.81 -22.64 7.23
N ASP A 266 -9.69 -23.27 6.48
CA ASP A 266 -10.54 -24.38 6.91
C ASP A 266 -10.19 -25.71 6.23
N GLY A 267 -9.01 -25.78 5.61
CA GLY A 267 -8.58 -26.93 4.82
C GLY A 267 -9.10 -26.93 3.38
N THR A 268 -9.95 -25.96 3.01
CA THR A 268 -10.46 -25.79 1.65
C THR A 268 -9.76 -24.60 1.00
N TYR A 269 -9.15 -24.82 -0.17
CA TYR A 269 -8.58 -23.72 -0.94
C TYR A 269 -9.68 -22.86 -1.57
N ARG A 270 -9.67 -21.56 -1.29
CA ARG A 270 -10.61 -20.58 -1.83
C ARG A 270 -9.85 -19.41 -2.41
N MET A 271 -9.69 -19.38 -3.73
CA MET A 271 -8.98 -18.31 -4.42
C MET A 271 -9.82 -17.02 -4.54
N TYR A 272 -11.14 -17.14 -4.54
CA TYR A 272 -12.07 -16.06 -4.84
C TYR A 272 -13.06 -15.74 -3.72
N ALA A 273 -12.68 -15.94 -2.46
CA ALA A 273 -13.58 -15.62 -1.35
C ALA A 273 -13.76 -14.10 -1.21
N GLY A 274 -15.01 -13.64 -1.05
CA GLY A 274 -15.32 -12.22 -0.85
C GLY A 274 -15.23 -11.38 -2.13
N GLY A 275 -15.06 -10.07 -1.96
CA GLY A 275 -15.00 -9.09 -3.04
C GLY A 275 -16.36 -8.53 -3.47
N THR A 276 -16.33 -7.37 -4.15
CA THR A 276 -17.52 -6.68 -4.70
C THR A 276 -18.10 -7.46 -5.86
N THR A 277 -19.38 -7.75 -5.83
CA THR A 277 -20.07 -8.54 -6.87
C THR A 277 -20.37 -7.72 -8.13
N VAL A 278 -20.63 -8.41 -9.25
CA VAL A 278 -21.03 -7.75 -10.52
C VAL A 278 -22.33 -7.01 -10.36
N GLU A 279 -23.27 -7.56 -9.60
CA GLU A 279 -24.57 -6.94 -9.29
C GLU A 279 -24.38 -5.63 -8.53
N GLU A 280 -23.49 -5.61 -7.53
CA GLU A 280 -23.16 -4.39 -6.79
C GLU A 280 -22.46 -3.34 -7.67
N ILE A 281 -21.58 -3.76 -8.60
CA ILE A 281 -20.97 -2.83 -9.57
C ILE A 281 -22.04 -2.22 -10.46
N LYS A 282 -22.95 -3.03 -10.97
CA LYS A 282 -24.04 -2.59 -11.85
C LYS A 282 -25.04 -1.68 -11.14
N ASP A 283 -25.26 -1.85 -9.85
CA ASP A 283 -26.15 -1.01 -9.04
C ASP A 283 -25.45 0.26 -8.49
N ALA A 284 -24.13 0.32 -8.49
CA ALA A 284 -23.37 1.45 -7.95
C ALA A 284 -23.77 2.83 -8.52
N PRO A 285 -24.13 2.99 -9.82
CA PRO A 285 -24.61 4.27 -10.33
C PRO A 285 -25.92 4.77 -9.71
N ASN A 286 -26.70 3.92 -9.05
CA ASN A 286 -27.94 4.27 -8.37
C ASN A 286 -27.74 4.81 -6.93
N ALA A 287 -26.51 4.81 -6.43
CA ALA A 287 -26.18 5.28 -5.07
C ALA A 287 -26.32 6.81 -4.95
N ILE A 288 -26.45 7.28 -3.71
CA ILE A 288 -26.57 8.72 -3.37
C ILE A 288 -25.30 9.48 -3.76
N ASP A 289 -24.15 8.91 -3.41
CA ASP A 289 -22.83 9.50 -3.63
C ASP A 289 -21.78 8.37 -3.67
N THR A 290 -20.62 8.66 -4.23
CA THR A 290 -19.42 7.83 -4.13
C THR A 290 -18.36 8.54 -3.29
N LEU A 291 -18.12 8.05 -2.07
CA LEU A 291 -17.05 8.55 -1.20
C LEU A 291 -15.70 7.98 -1.62
N MET A 292 -14.80 8.84 -2.05
CA MET A 292 -13.43 8.51 -2.43
C MET A 292 -12.50 8.81 -1.25
N VAL A 293 -12.12 7.76 -0.51
CA VAL A 293 -11.43 7.87 0.79
C VAL A 293 -9.95 8.25 0.64
N GLN A 294 -9.36 8.01 -0.52
CA GLN A 294 -7.99 8.44 -0.85
C GLN A 294 -8.03 9.39 -2.05
N PRO A 295 -8.33 10.68 -1.85
CA PRO A 295 -8.60 11.63 -2.93
C PRO A 295 -7.40 11.93 -3.83
N ILE A 296 -6.18 11.62 -3.42
CA ILE A 296 -4.99 11.75 -4.26
C ILE A 296 -4.82 10.50 -5.13
N CYS A 297 -5.01 9.31 -4.57
CA CYS A 297 -5.01 8.06 -5.31
C CYS A 297 -6.12 8.04 -6.38
N MET A 298 -7.34 8.40 -6.00
CA MET A 298 -8.54 8.33 -6.85
C MET A 298 -8.87 9.65 -7.56
N GLY A 299 -7.87 10.50 -7.76
CA GLY A 299 -8.10 11.91 -8.04
C GLY A 299 -8.57 12.26 -9.45
N THR A 300 -8.45 11.39 -10.44
CA THR A 300 -8.59 11.83 -11.83
C THR A 300 -9.55 11.01 -12.69
N LYS A 301 -9.25 9.76 -13.00
CA LYS A 301 -10.02 9.00 -14.00
C LYS A 301 -11.34 8.47 -13.46
N THR A 302 -11.32 7.75 -12.37
CA THR A 302 -12.52 7.18 -11.75
C THR A 302 -13.51 8.26 -11.34
N ARG A 303 -13.03 9.32 -10.69
CA ARG A 303 -13.87 10.44 -10.29
C ARG A 303 -14.56 11.10 -11.47
N LYS A 304 -13.79 11.39 -12.51
CA LYS A 304 -14.33 11.99 -13.74
C LYS A 304 -15.34 11.06 -14.41
N PHE A 305 -15.04 9.77 -14.50
CA PHE A 305 -15.97 8.79 -15.05
C PHE A 305 -17.30 8.75 -14.30
N ILE A 306 -17.28 8.70 -12.97
CA ILE A 306 -18.50 8.69 -12.13
C ILE A 306 -19.31 9.97 -12.37
N GLN A 307 -18.67 11.14 -12.34
CA GLN A 307 -19.36 12.42 -12.51
C GLN A 307 -19.92 12.59 -13.93
N ASP A 308 -19.12 12.31 -14.96
CA ASP A 308 -19.50 12.57 -16.36
C ASP A 308 -20.44 11.50 -16.91
N THR A 309 -20.28 10.23 -16.49
CA THR A 309 -21.03 9.10 -17.07
C THR A 309 -22.23 8.71 -16.22
N TRP A 310 -22.09 8.63 -14.90
CA TRP A 310 -23.21 8.31 -14.02
C TRP A 310 -24.04 9.53 -13.63
N GLY A 311 -23.50 10.75 -13.79
CA GLY A 311 -24.12 11.97 -13.25
C GLY A 311 -24.21 11.98 -11.72
N GLN A 312 -23.47 11.09 -11.06
CA GLN A 312 -23.49 10.91 -9.62
C GLN A 312 -22.42 11.79 -8.95
N PRO A 313 -22.69 12.38 -7.78
CA PRO A 313 -21.62 13.01 -6.98
C PRO A 313 -20.51 12.03 -6.68
N ALA A 314 -19.26 12.52 -6.73
CA ALA A 314 -18.08 11.76 -6.33
C ALA A 314 -17.27 12.62 -5.34
N THR A 315 -17.59 12.42 -4.07
CA THR A 315 -17.06 13.24 -2.97
C THR A 315 -15.69 12.74 -2.55
N ALA A 316 -14.68 13.59 -2.76
CA ALA A 316 -13.34 13.36 -2.26
C ALA A 316 -13.30 13.66 -0.76
N ILE A 317 -12.93 12.67 0.05
CA ILE A 317 -12.79 12.80 1.49
C ILE A 317 -11.44 12.25 1.92
N HIS A 318 -10.80 12.89 2.87
CA HIS A 318 -9.55 12.37 3.43
C HIS A 318 -9.78 11.04 4.14
N PRO A 319 -8.80 10.12 4.16
CA PRO A 319 -8.91 8.89 4.92
C PRO A 319 -9.20 9.22 6.38
N PRO A 320 -10.19 8.56 7.02
CA PRO A 320 -10.55 8.82 8.41
C PRO A 320 -9.44 8.37 9.37
N MET A 321 -8.33 9.10 9.39
CA MET A 321 -7.16 8.83 10.23
C MET A 321 -7.08 9.85 11.37
N GLY A 322 -6.83 9.36 12.58
CA GLY A 322 -6.82 10.21 13.79
C GLY A 322 -8.21 10.67 14.21
N LEU A 323 -8.28 11.78 14.94
CA LEU A 323 -9.52 12.28 15.51
C LEU A 323 -10.31 13.12 14.50
N ALA A 324 -9.76 14.24 14.04
CA ALA A 324 -10.48 15.23 13.24
C ALA A 324 -10.96 14.67 11.88
N TRP A 325 -10.16 13.87 11.20
CA TRP A 325 -10.56 13.32 9.90
C TRP A 325 -11.55 12.14 10.03
N THR A 326 -11.53 11.44 11.16
CA THR A 326 -12.59 10.46 11.48
C THR A 326 -13.91 11.18 11.78
N ASP A 327 -13.89 12.26 12.57
CA ASP A 327 -15.06 13.12 12.80
C ASP A 327 -15.64 13.61 11.47
N ALA A 328 -14.80 14.14 10.58
CA ALA A 328 -15.22 14.64 9.26
C ALA A 328 -15.84 13.55 8.38
N PHE A 329 -15.30 12.34 8.40
CA PHE A 329 -15.85 11.20 7.66
C PHE A 329 -17.26 10.83 8.17
N LEU A 330 -17.42 10.65 9.47
CA LEU A 330 -18.70 10.29 10.08
C LEU A 330 -19.75 11.38 9.90
N MET A 331 -19.35 12.65 10.03
CA MET A 331 -20.26 13.78 9.76
C MET A 331 -20.71 13.80 8.30
N LYS A 332 -19.80 13.50 7.35
CA LYS A 332 -20.16 13.43 5.92
C LYS A 332 -21.12 12.27 5.63
N VAL A 333 -20.90 11.11 6.22
CA VAL A 333 -21.84 9.98 6.12
C VAL A 333 -23.20 10.33 6.72
N SER A 334 -23.22 11.01 7.87
CA SER A 334 -24.44 11.50 8.51
C SER A 334 -25.20 12.51 7.63
N GLU A 335 -24.48 13.47 7.04
CA GLU A 335 -25.05 14.45 6.10
C GLU A 335 -25.71 13.77 4.88
N LEU A 336 -25.02 12.82 4.25
CA LEU A 336 -25.51 12.15 3.04
C LEU A 336 -26.69 11.20 3.33
N SER A 337 -26.66 10.51 4.45
CA SER A 337 -27.67 9.50 4.80
C SER A 337 -28.83 10.01 5.62
N GLY A 338 -28.71 11.20 6.20
CA GLY A 338 -29.67 11.72 7.19
C GLY A 338 -29.70 10.93 8.52
N LYS A 339 -28.74 10.04 8.76
CA LYS A 339 -28.65 9.21 9.98
C LYS A 339 -27.76 9.88 11.03
N PRO A 340 -28.13 9.88 12.31
CA PRO A 340 -27.28 10.41 13.37
C PRO A 340 -26.07 9.51 13.63
N ILE A 341 -24.99 10.10 14.16
CA ILE A 341 -23.84 9.34 14.68
C ILE A 341 -24.29 8.62 15.97
N PRO A 342 -24.14 7.29 16.06
CA PRO A 342 -24.63 6.55 17.21
C PRO A 342 -23.73 6.72 18.44
N PRO A 343 -24.28 6.61 19.67
CA PRO A 343 -23.52 6.73 20.93
C PRO A 343 -22.32 5.78 21.04
N SER A 344 -22.36 4.63 20.36
CA SER A 344 -21.24 3.69 20.33
C SER A 344 -19.98 4.29 19.68
N LEU A 345 -20.14 5.06 18.61
CA LEU A 345 -19.03 5.74 17.94
C LEU A 345 -18.57 6.98 18.71
N GLU A 346 -19.49 7.68 19.39
CA GLU A 346 -19.14 8.77 20.31
C GLU A 346 -18.30 8.26 21.49
N LEU A 347 -18.64 7.08 22.03
CA LEU A 347 -17.87 6.43 23.09
C LEU A 347 -16.46 6.02 22.58
N GLU A 348 -16.37 5.49 21.37
CA GLU A 348 -15.09 5.14 20.75
C GLU A 348 -14.21 6.39 20.55
N ARG A 349 -14.82 7.50 20.08
CA ARG A 349 -14.18 8.81 20.01
C ARG A 349 -13.63 9.27 21.36
N GLY A 350 -14.46 9.17 22.41
CA GLY A 350 -14.08 9.56 23.77
C GLY A 350 -12.86 8.77 24.28
N ARG A 351 -12.79 7.47 23.98
CA ARG A 351 -11.63 6.63 24.34
C ARG A 351 -10.34 7.07 23.64
N LEU A 352 -10.42 7.44 22.37
CA LEU A 352 -9.23 7.98 21.66
C LEU A 352 -8.78 9.29 22.29
N VAL A 353 -9.70 10.20 22.61
CA VAL A 353 -9.37 11.50 23.25
C VAL A 353 -8.71 11.29 24.62
N ASP A 354 -9.19 10.34 25.41
CA ASP A 354 -8.61 9.95 26.70
C ASP A 354 -7.18 9.44 26.54
N MET A 355 -6.96 8.50 25.60
CA MET A 355 -5.61 8.01 25.30
C MET A 355 -4.67 9.11 24.78
N MET A 356 -5.17 10.07 23.99
CA MET A 356 -4.38 11.21 23.52
C MET A 356 -3.92 12.08 24.71
N ALA A 357 -4.81 12.32 25.68
CA ALA A 357 -4.50 13.08 26.89
C ALA A 357 -3.46 12.36 27.76
N ASP A 358 -3.62 11.06 27.99
CA ASP A 358 -2.68 10.24 28.77
C ASP A 358 -1.29 10.16 28.14
N SER A 359 -1.22 10.23 26.80
CA SER A 359 0.04 10.08 26.05
C SER A 359 0.77 11.41 25.81
N GLN A 360 0.16 12.55 26.13
CA GLN A 360 0.68 13.88 25.77
C GLN A 360 2.11 14.12 26.29
N ALA A 361 2.42 13.68 27.50
CA ALA A 361 3.73 13.87 28.11
C ALA A 361 4.88 13.20 27.34
N TRP A 362 4.57 12.15 26.56
CA TRP A 362 5.54 11.40 25.75
C TRP A 362 5.70 11.93 24.34
N LEU A 363 4.70 12.65 23.81
CA LEU A 363 4.58 13.00 22.40
C LEU A 363 4.79 14.48 22.13
N HIS A 364 4.34 15.37 23.01
CA HIS A 364 4.38 16.80 22.79
C HIS A 364 5.80 17.32 22.53
N GLY A 365 5.97 18.01 21.40
CA GLY A 365 7.26 18.55 20.97
C GLY A 365 8.25 17.51 20.40
N LYS A 366 7.86 16.23 20.27
CA LYS A 366 8.66 15.23 19.57
C LYS A 366 8.66 15.49 18.08
N LYS A 367 9.80 15.25 17.43
CA LYS A 367 9.98 15.40 15.98
C LYS A 367 9.85 14.07 15.27
N VAL A 368 9.03 14.01 14.20
CA VAL A 368 8.83 12.80 13.41
C VAL A 368 9.23 12.99 11.94
N SER A 369 9.89 12.01 11.36
CA SER A 369 10.06 11.92 9.90
C SER A 369 9.06 10.92 9.30
N LEU A 370 8.32 11.37 8.29
CA LEU A 370 7.22 10.63 7.66
C LEU A 370 7.53 10.36 6.19
N TYR A 371 7.24 9.14 5.72
CA TYR A 371 7.35 8.80 4.30
C TYR A 371 6.36 7.72 3.89
N GLY A 372 5.89 7.81 2.66
CA GLY A 372 4.93 6.86 2.09
C GLY A 372 4.11 7.43 0.96
N ASP A 373 2.93 6.85 0.76
CA ASP A 373 1.96 7.32 -0.23
C ASP A 373 1.27 8.61 0.21
N PRO A 374 0.80 9.44 -0.76
CA PRO A 374 0.33 10.78 -0.47
C PRO A 374 -0.79 10.85 0.58
N ASP A 375 -1.85 10.07 0.40
CA ASP A 375 -3.03 10.10 1.31
C ASP A 375 -2.67 9.60 2.71
N PHE A 376 -1.84 8.56 2.79
CA PHE A 376 -1.29 8.06 4.05
C PHE A 376 -0.45 9.12 4.78
N VAL A 377 0.49 9.75 4.06
CA VAL A 377 1.39 10.77 4.67
C VAL A 377 0.58 11.98 5.13
N MET A 378 -0.41 12.44 4.36
CA MET A 378 -1.27 13.55 4.78
C MET A 378 -2.06 13.21 6.04
N GLY A 379 -2.68 12.02 6.11
CA GLY A 379 -3.42 11.58 7.29
C GLY A 379 -2.52 11.42 8.50
N MET A 380 -1.33 10.86 8.31
CA MET A 380 -0.37 10.69 9.39
C MET A 380 0.18 12.04 9.90
N CYS A 381 0.49 12.99 9.00
CA CYS A 381 0.86 14.36 9.40
C CYS A 381 -0.24 15.00 10.26
N GLN A 382 -1.49 14.95 9.79
CA GLN A 382 -2.62 15.50 10.52
C GLN A 382 -2.74 14.90 11.92
N PHE A 383 -2.71 13.56 12.02
CA PHE A 383 -2.86 12.89 13.32
C PHE A 383 -1.65 13.13 14.24
N MET A 384 -0.43 13.12 13.74
CA MET A 384 0.74 13.44 14.56
C MET A 384 0.67 14.87 15.13
N MET A 385 0.23 15.84 14.34
CA MET A 385 0.06 17.22 14.82
C MET A 385 -1.08 17.32 15.87
N GLU A 386 -2.16 16.55 15.76
CA GLU A 386 -3.21 16.44 16.79
C GLU A 386 -2.66 15.94 18.14
N LEU A 387 -1.61 15.11 18.09
CA LEU A 387 -0.89 14.60 19.28
C LEU A 387 0.18 15.57 19.81
N GLY A 388 0.38 16.73 19.17
CA GLY A 388 1.43 17.69 19.52
C GLY A 388 2.82 17.29 19.03
N VAL A 389 2.91 16.33 18.09
CA VAL A 389 4.15 15.90 17.44
C VAL A 389 4.44 16.81 16.25
N GLU A 390 5.70 17.20 16.06
CA GLU A 390 6.17 18.05 14.97
C GLU A 390 6.67 17.22 13.79
N PRO A 391 6.01 17.25 12.60
CA PRO A 391 6.59 16.68 11.39
C PRO A 391 7.89 17.44 11.03
N LEU A 392 9.01 16.71 10.96
CA LEU A 392 10.30 17.28 10.61
C LEU A 392 10.59 17.09 9.11
N HIS A 393 10.83 15.87 8.67
CA HIS A 393 11.01 15.52 7.26
C HIS A 393 9.80 14.78 6.75
N VAL A 394 9.11 15.36 5.77
CA VAL A 394 7.92 14.75 5.16
C VAL A 394 8.23 14.42 3.72
N LEU A 395 8.38 13.13 3.39
CA LEU A 395 8.81 12.68 2.09
C LEU A 395 7.70 11.90 1.36
N ILE A 396 7.35 12.36 0.15
CA ILE A 396 6.41 11.66 -0.73
C ILE A 396 7.07 11.44 -2.10
N HIS A 397 7.35 10.18 -2.42
CA HIS A 397 8.06 9.85 -3.67
C HIS A 397 7.14 9.95 -4.90
N ASN A 398 5.87 9.58 -4.78
CA ASN A 398 4.90 9.47 -5.88
C ASN A 398 3.88 10.61 -5.90
N ALA A 399 4.29 11.84 -5.60
CA ALA A 399 3.41 12.99 -5.57
C ALA A 399 3.75 14.04 -6.62
N SER A 400 2.72 14.74 -7.12
CA SER A 400 2.86 15.91 -7.96
C SER A 400 3.11 17.18 -7.14
N LYS A 401 3.54 18.25 -7.81
CA LYS A 401 3.67 19.57 -7.17
C LYS A 401 2.35 20.07 -6.55
N GLN A 402 1.19 19.69 -7.11
CA GLN A 402 -0.11 20.08 -6.54
C GLN A 402 -0.39 19.37 -5.22
N VAL A 403 -0.02 18.10 -5.10
CA VAL A 403 -0.09 17.34 -3.84
C VAL A 403 0.79 17.99 -2.79
N GLY A 404 2.01 18.40 -3.16
CA GLY A 404 2.90 19.14 -2.27
C GLY A 404 2.29 20.45 -1.76
N LYS A 405 1.58 21.21 -2.62
CA LYS A 405 0.88 22.43 -2.20
C LYS A 405 -0.27 22.15 -1.22
N ARG A 406 -1.03 21.05 -1.42
CA ARG A 406 -2.11 20.65 -0.49
C ARG A 406 -1.55 20.28 0.89
N LEU A 407 -0.50 19.45 0.91
CA LEU A 407 0.14 19.06 2.15
C LEU A 407 0.77 20.27 2.85
N LYS A 408 1.44 21.16 2.11
CA LYS A 408 2.00 22.39 2.67
C LYS A 408 0.93 23.24 3.36
N LYS A 409 -0.26 23.37 2.76
CA LYS A 409 -1.38 24.08 3.37
C LYS A 409 -1.81 23.44 4.70
N ILE A 410 -1.96 22.09 4.77
CA ILE A 410 -2.30 21.37 6.00
C ILE A 410 -1.26 21.64 7.09
N LEU A 411 0.03 21.60 6.72
CA LEU A 411 1.14 21.84 7.66
C LEU A 411 1.15 23.28 8.16
N ASP A 412 0.98 24.28 7.28
CA ASP A 412 1.03 25.70 7.63
C ASP A 412 -0.16 26.15 8.48
N GLU A 413 -1.32 25.52 8.34
CA GLU A 413 -2.53 25.83 9.12
C GLU A 413 -2.46 25.29 10.56
N HIS A 414 -1.49 24.40 10.87
CA HIS A 414 -1.37 23.82 12.20
C HIS A 414 -0.10 24.30 12.92
N PRO A 415 -0.17 24.69 14.21
CA PRO A 415 0.99 25.20 14.95
C PRO A 415 2.21 24.28 14.94
N PHE A 416 2.01 22.97 15.03
CA PHE A 416 3.08 21.95 15.02
C PHE A 416 3.59 21.58 13.62
N GLY A 417 2.98 22.08 12.54
CA GLY A 417 3.37 21.77 11.18
C GLY A 417 4.29 22.81 10.51
N GLN A 418 4.47 23.98 11.14
CA GLN A 418 5.13 25.13 10.51
C GLN A 418 6.62 24.91 10.23
N SER A 419 7.31 24.09 11.04
CA SER A 419 8.72 23.72 10.88
C SER A 419 8.97 22.59 9.88
N ALA A 420 7.91 21.96 9.35
CA ALA A 420 8.00 20.78 8.51
C ALA A 420 8.73 21.05 7.18
N GLN A 421 9.70 20.19 6.86
CA GLN A 421 10.43 20.19 5.60
C GLN A 421 9.79 19.18 4.64
N LEU A 422 9.22 19.68 3.54
CA LEU A 422 8.49 18.87 2.57
C LEU A 422 9.35 18.48 1.37
N HIS A 423 9.47 17.18 1.10
CA HIS A 423 10.31 16.60 0.05
C HIS A 423 9.46 15.77 -0.93
N ILE A 424 9.02 16.41 -2.03
CA ILE A 424 8.20 15.78 -3.07
C ILE A 424 9.07 15.18 -4.17
N GLY A 425 8.77 13.94 -4.60
CA GLY A 425 9.49 13.26 -5.66
C GLY A 425 10.87 12.73 -5.25
N ARG A 426 11.17 12.75 -3.95
CA ARG A 426 12.43 12.25 -3.39
C ARG A 426 12.28 10.81 -2.89
N ASP A 427 13.38 10.04 -2.93
CA ASP A 427 13.42 8.65 -2.46
C ASP A 427 13.99 8.51 -1.03
N LEU A 428 14.01 7.29 -0.50
CA LEU A 428 14.47 7.05 0.87
C LEU A 428 15.97 7.27 1.06
N TRP A 429 16.76 7.30 -0.02
CA TRP A 429 18.17 7.65 0.07
C TRP A 429 18.38 9.15 0.34
N HIS A 430 17.46 9.99 -0.16
CA HIS A 430 17.40 11.40 0.24
C HIS A 430 16.98 11.53 1.72
N LEU A 431 15.96 10.77 2.15
CA LEU A 431 15.53 10.78 3.55
C LEU A 431 16.66 10.40 4.50
N ARG A 432 17.49 9.42 4.12
CA ARG A 432 18.68 9.05 4.90
C ARG A 432 19.61 10.24 5.12
N SER A 433 19.93 11.01 4.08
CA SER A 433 20.77 12.21 4.20
C SER A 433 20.14 13.27 5.12
N LEU A 434 18.82 13.45 5.06
CA LEU A 434 18.10 14.38 5.93
C LEU A 434 18.14 13.95 7.40
N VAL A 435 17.93 12.66 7.66
CA VAL A 435 17.96 12.10 9.02
C VAL A 435 19.36 12.24 9.67
N PHE A 436 20.43 12.18 8.88
CA PHE A 436 21.79 12.42 9.38
C PHE A 436 22.11 13.91 9.57
N GLU A 437 21.46 14.79 8.82
CA GLU A 437 21.60 16.25 8.99
C GLU A 437 20.83 16.76 10.22
N GLU A 438 19.55 16.43 10.31
CA GLU A 438 18.69 16.78 11.44
C GLU A 438 17.90 15.54 11.88
N ARG A 439 18.26 15.01 13.04
CA ARG A 439 17.76 13.74 13.55
C ARG A 439 16.35 13.88 14.16
N PRO A 440 15.33 13.13 13.67
CA PRO A 440 14.04 13.08 14.33
C PRO A 440 14.10 12.22 15.59
N ASP A 441 13.11 12.34 16.47
CA ASP A 441 12.93 11.41 17.60
C ASP A 441 12.52 10.02 17.12
N PHE A 442 11.74 9.93 16.04
CA PHE A 442 11.31 8.67 15.42
C PHE A 442 10.91 8.86 13.95
N MET A 443 10.73 7.74 13.27
CA MET A 443 10.23 7.70 11.88
C MET A 443 8.94 6.89 11.80
N ILE A 444 8.03 7.25 10.89
CA ILE A 444 6.87 6.42 10.52
C ILE A 444 6.89 6.15 9.02
N GLY A 445 6.72 4.88 8.65
CA GLY A 445 6.63 4.47 7.26
C GLY A 445 6.80 2.97 7.07
N ASN A 446 6.95 2.55 5.81
CA ASN A 446 7.05 1.15 5.45
C ASN A 446 8.39 0.51 5.89
N SER A 447 8.52 -0.82 5.69
CA SER A 447 9.68 -1.60 6.11
C SER A 447 11.03 -1.17 5.51
N TYR A 448 11.05 -0.39 4.42
CA TYR A 448 12.32 0.06 3.83
C TYR A 448 13.07 1.07 4.71
N GLY A 449 12.38 1.78 5.60
CA GLY A 449 13.02 2.67 6.58
C GLY A 449 13.92 1.96 7.58
N LYS A 450 13.81 0.63 7.72
CA LYS A 450 14.70 -0.14 8.60
C LYS A 450 16.19 0.00 8.25
N PHE A 451 16.49 0.28 6.98
CA PHE A 451 17.88 0.50 6.56
C PHE A 451 18.41 1.82 7.09
N ILE A 452 17.59 2.88 7.08
CA ILE A 452 17.91 4.17 7.69
C ILE A 452 18.04 4.00 9.21
N GLN A 453 17.06 3.35 9.85
CA GLN A 453 17.09 3.03 11.27
C GLN A 453 18.40 2.34 11.67
N ARG A 454 18.80 1.28 10.95
CA ARG A 454 20.03 0.54 11.19
C ARG A 454 21.28 1.43 11.07
N ASP A 455 21.31 2.26 10.03
CA ASP A 455 22.47 3.13 9.77
C ASP A 455 22.63 4.20 10.86
N THR A 456 21.55 4.67 11.50
CA THR A 456 21.64 5.60 12.65
C THR A 456 22.22 5.00 13.91
N ARG A 457 22.37 3.66 13.96
CA ARG A 457 22.98 2.90 15.07
C ARG A 457 24.49 2.62 14.86
N HIS A 458 25.13 3.33 13.97
CA HIS A 458 26.53 3.09 13.62
C HIS A 458 27.48 3.22 14.83
N LYS A 459 28.53 2.38 14.89
CA LYS A 459 29.56 2.34 15.94
C LYS A 459 29.06 2.13 17.37
N GLY A 460 27.92 1.48 17.54
CA GLY A 460 27.40 1.19 18.88
C GLY A 460 26.92 2.44 19.63
N GLU A 461 26.60 3.50 18.91
CA GLU A 461 25.89 4.64 19.49
C GLU A 461 24.66 4.14 20.25
N ALA A 462 24.51 4.60 21.48
CA ALA A 462 23.38 4.22 22.33
C ALA A 462 22.02 4.65 21.74
N TYR A 463 22.05 5.55 20.76
CA TYR A 463 20.85 6.14 20.18
C TYR A 463 20.63 5.70 18.71
N GLU A 464 19.52 5.04 18.48
CA GLU A 464 18.97 4.68 17.18
C GLU A 464 17.72 5.52 16.92
N VAL A 465 17.47 5.96 15.68
CA VAL A 465 16.17 6.57 15.33
C VAL A 465 15.16 5.44 15.15
N PRO A 466 14.21 5.25 16.07
CA PRO A 466 13.27 4.16 15.99
C PRO A 466 12.29 4.33 14.82
N LEU A 467 11.80 3.20 14.28
CA LEU A 467 10.86 3.17 13.16
C LEU A 467 9.55 2.50 13.58
N VAL A 468 8.47 3.27 13.56
CA VAL A 468 7.11 2.77 13.62
C VAL A 468 6.69 2.30 12.21
N ARG A 469 6.39 1.02 12.09
CA ARG A 469 6.10 0.40 10.79
C ARG A 469 4.63 0.48 10.47
N ILE A 470 4.26 1.48 9.68
CA ILE A 470 2.91 1.67 9.12
C ILE A 470 3.06 2.07 7.65
N GLY A 471 2.18 1.57 6.76
CA GLY A 471 2.21 1.83 5.32
C GLY A 471 2.53 0.57 4.50
N PHE A 472 2.91 0.72 3.25
CA PHE A 472 3.14 -0.37 2.31
C PHE A 472 4.51 -0.25 1.61
N PRO A 473 5.27 -1.36 1.46
CA PRO A 473 5.02 -2.70 2.02
C PRO A 473 5.57 -2.88 3.45
N ILE A 474 4.94 -3.76 4.23
CA ILE A 474 5.48 -4.26 5.50
C ILE A 474 5.90 -5.72 5.31
N PHE A 475 7.20 -6.01 5.41
CA PHE A 475 7.73 -7.35 5.19
C PHE A 475 8.57 -7.90 6.37
N ASP A 476 9.00 -7.05 7.28
CA ASP A 476 9.79 -7.38 8.46
C ASP A 476 8.98 -7.43 9.78
N ARG A 477 7.67 -7.29 9.67
CA ARG A 477 6.66 -7.51 10.72
C ARG A 477 5.53 -8.36 10.16
N HIS A 478 4.82 -9.06 11.05
CA HIS A 478 3.72 -9.95 10.66
C HIS A 478 2.39 -9.38 11.14
N HIS A 479 1.36 -9.59 10.33
CA HIS A 479 -0.05 -9.35 10.63
C HIS A 479 -0.49 -7.90 10.85
N LEU A 480 0.38 -6.90 10.65
CA LEU A 480 -0.01 -5.49 10.81
C LEU A 480 -1.11 -5.07 9.82
N HIS A 481 -1.16 -5.67 8.64
CA HIS A 481 -2.21 -5.44 7.64
C HIS A 481 -3.62 -5.84 8.12
N ARG A 482 -3.74 -6.69 9.15
CA ARG A 482 -5.02 -7.07 9.77
C ARG A 482 -5.54 -6.04 10.75
N CYS A 483 -4.67 -5.19 11.29
CA CYS A 483 -5.06 -4.08 12.14
C CYS A 483 -5.70 -2.98 11.31
N THR A 484 -6.48 -2.12 11.97
CA THR A 484 -6.93 -0.87 11.34
C THR A 484 -5.99 0.28 11.69
N THR A 485 -5.77 1.17 10.72
CA THR A 485 -5.08 2.46 10.89
C THR A 485 -6.03 3.63 10.65
N LEU A 486 -7.29 3.33 10.33
CA LEU A 486 -8.36 4.29 10.14
C LEU A 486 -9.33 4.27 11.32
N GLY A 487 -10.14 5.30 11.43
CA GLY A 487 -11.11 5.47 12.49
C GLY A 487 -10.48 5.77 13.85
N TYR A 488 -11.33 5.87 14.87
CA TYR A 488 -10.85 6.08 16.24
C TYR A 488 -10.04 4.89 16.74
N GLU A 489 -10.44 3.66 16.40
CA GLU A 489 -9.71 2.44 16.73
C GLU A 489 -8.31 2.44 16.09
N GLY A 490 -8.21 2.86 14.82
CA GLY A 490 -6.94 3.04 14.14
C GLY A 490 -6.07 4.12 14.78
N GLY A 491 -6.68 5.21 15.24
CA GLY A 491 -6.00 6.24 16.02
C GLY A 491 -5.40 5.67 17.31
N MET A 492 -6.18 4.88 18.07
CA MET A 492 -5.70 4.20 19.28
C MET A 492 -4.55 3.22 18.97
N TYR A 493 -4.65 2.46 17.87
CA TYR A 493 -3.58 1.55 17.44
C TYR A 493 -2.29 2.31 17.09
N ILE A 494 -2.38 3.36 16.27
CA ILE A 494 -1.22 4.18 15.88
C ILE A 494 -0.56 4.80 17.12
N LEU A 495 -1.37 5.36 18.01
CA LEU A 495 -0.90 5.98 19.25
C LEU A 495 -0.15 4.96 20.13
N THR A 496 -0.68 3.75 20.28
CA THR A 496 -0.06 2.65 21.01
C THR A 496 1.29 2.27 20.40
N GLU A 497 1.37 2.09 19.09
CA GLU A 497 2.62 1.76 18.40
C GLU A 497 3.68 2.86 18.56
N VAL A 498 3.29 4.12 18.44
CA VAL A 498 4.21 5.27 18.58
C VAL A 498 4.76 5.36 19.99
N VAL A 499 3.89 5.38 21.01
CA VAL A 499 4.31 5.54 22.41
C VAL A 499 5.18 4.37 22.85
N ASN A 500 4.74 3.12 22.55
CA ASN A 500 5.53 1.93 22.94
C ASN A 500 6.89 1.86 22.21
N THR A 501 6.96 2.35 20.98
CA THR A 501 8.24 2.44 20.26
C THR A 501 9.19 3.45 20.92
N LEU A 502 8.69 4.60 21.37
CA LEU A 502 9.47 5.60 22.09
C LEU A 502 9.92 5.09 23.47
N LEU A 503 9.03 4.43 24.21
CA LEU A 503 9.35 3.83 25.51
C LEU A 503 10.40 2.70 25.38
N ALA A 504 10.26 1.83 24.37
CA ALA A 504 11.24 0.78 24.11
C ALA A 504 12.64 1.35 23.77
N GLU A 505 12.70 2.50 23.08
CA GLU A 505 13.97 3.19 22.81
C GLU A 505 14.53 3.84 24.09
N LEU A 506 13.67 4.38 24.94
CA LEU A 506 14.09 4.91 26.25
C LEU A 506 14.67 3.78 27.13
N ASP A 507 13.97 2.65 27.23
CA ASP A 507 14.46 1.46 27.95
C ASP A 507 15.82 1.00 27.42
N ARG A 508 15.97 0.95 26.09
CA ARG A 508 17.22 0.54 25.45
C ARG A 508 18.40 1.48 25.81
N LYS A 509 18.14 2.77 25.97
CA LYS A 509 19.15 3.76 26.37
C LYS A 509 19.54 3.63 27.83
N THR A 510 18.60 3.24 28.68
CA THR A 510 18.76 3.19 30.13
C THR A 510 19.12 1.81 30.65
N MET A 511 18.97 0.75 29.85
CA MET A 511 19.34 -0.62 30.20
C MET A 511 20.85 -0.83 30.11
N GLY A 512 21.49 -1.14 31.26
CA GLY A 512 22.86 -1.63 31.34
C GLY A 512 23.55 -1.30 32.63
N TYR A 513 24.23 -2.30 33.25
CA TYR A 513 25.14 -2.08 34.36
C TYR A 513 26.30 -1.21 33.89
N GLY A 514 26.51 -0.08 34.53
CA GLY A 514 27.65 0.81 34.27
C GLY A 514 27.37 2.01 33.37
N THR A 515 26.13 2.27 33.01
CA THR A 515 25.73 3.57 32.44
C THR A 515 25.49 4.57 33.55
N THR A 516 26.08 5.77 33.43
CA THR A 516 25.90 6.89 34.37
C THR A 516 24.46 7.44 34.36
N ASP A 517 23.63 6.98 33.41
CA ASP A 517 22.28 7.42 33.17
C ASP A 517 21.23 6.38 33.61
N TYR A 518 21.49 5.65 34.68
CA TYR A 518 20.52 4.76 35.29
C TYR A 518 19.35 5.60 35.81
N ASN A 519 18.25 5.56 35.07
CA ASN A 519 17.05 6.30 35.42
C ASN A 519 16.09 5.34 36.13
N PHE A 520 15.69 5.69 37.34
CA PHE A 520 14.65 4.99 38.09
C PHE A 520 13.25 5.19 37.56
N ASP A 521 13.08 5.61 36.31
CA ASP A 521 11.77 5.80 35.63
C ASP A 521 10.93 4.52 35.55
N LEU A 522 11.51 3.35 35.87
CA LEU A 522 10.77 2.09 36.05
C LEU A 522 9.76 2.13 37.23
N ILE A 523 9.74 3.19 38.03
CA ILE A 523 8.88 3.32 39.23
C ILE A 523 7.77 4.35 39.05
N ARG A 524 7.66 4.93 37.86
CA ARG A 524 6.58 5.90 37.58
C ARG A 524 5.26 5.24 37.23
#